data_11eb154903ad211e24701f9964ad2c73
#
_entry.id   11eb154903ad211e24701f9964ad2c73
#
_cell.length_a   1.000
_cell.length_b   1.000
_cell.length_c   1.000
_cell.angle_alpha   90.00
_cell.angle_beta   90.00
_cell.angle_gamma   90.00
#
_symmetry.space_group_name_H-M   'P 1'
#
loop_
_entity.id
_entity.type
_entity.pdbx_description
1 polymer ?
#
loop_
_entity_poly.entity_id
_entity_poly.type
_entity_poly.pdbx_seq_one_letter_code
_entity_poly.pdbx_strand_id
1 'polypeptide(L)'
;MRRIRHLVLGCLVPLGVIALTATAGPSAATPSPVSPDTNANLSAYLSEVAVDQNIPGMAAAVVTPEATGFEWLSGDDGNGAPIGPDTQFLIGSVAKAMTAALIVQRVDRGELTLSEPISNHLPWLADASPTVEQLLTHTSGYSTADGLAVAERFDNTDGAVRHAAEDLEHSGTRGQYEYSDANYLILGALIEELDDRPFGEVLRSDLLEPLGMNHTATTSDTATALSAGHRYWWGSPRSYSPGFDDSGTPYGYVSSTLDDMVRYARAQNGGAPDVRSPDALRQLHDPRVDAGDDEYGYGWRITPSDLGPLVHHTGATPGYFAHVMLGPDGQAVVVLANAYSEAKAPALASVAENLLLLLDGQSPTATSGDPLLTALPWVVSAVAALGLAIAIASWWRPARRGLRWTMAAAAVVIISALWLLPSLFGTNLQVMRIWMPDAAIMLILSLITWFLAAALLILPARFSIVRSRRHSRPAPATGQQCLQSTAHD
;
A
#
# COMPACT_ATOMS: atom_id res chain seq x y z
N MET A 1 -21.84 -23.48 6.59
CA MET A 1 -20.40 -23.21 6.69
C MET A 1 -20.15 -21.94 5.87
N ARG A 2 -19.99 -20.79 6.52
CA ARG A 2 -19.81 -19.49 5.85
C ARG A 2 -18.36 -19.41 5.39
N ARG A 3 -18.17 -19.20 4.09
CA ARG A 3 -16.84 -18.96 3.50
C ARG A 3 -16.29 -17.66 4.06
N ILE A 4 -15.14 -17.73 4.70
CA ILE A 4 -14.33 -16.56 5.04
C ILE A 4 -13.84 -15.99 3.70
N ARG A 5 -14.34 -14.82 3.32
CA ARG A 5 -13.84 -14.10 2.15
C ARG A 5 -12.49 -13.49 2.49
N HIS A 6 -11.53 -13.71 1.64
CA HIS A 6 -10.21 -13.11 1.72
C HIS A 6 -10.36 -11.58 1.69
N LEU A 7 -9.92 -10.91 2.74
CA LEU A 7 -9.71 -9.47 2.73
C LEU A 7 -8.45 -9.22 1.88
N VAL A 8 -8.66 -8.78 0.65
CA VAL A 8 -7.59 -8.27 -0.21
C VAL A 8 -7.20 -6.90 0.33
N LEU A 9 -5.89 -6.66 0.49
CA LEU A 9 -5.35 -5.31 0.70
C LEU A 9 -5.58 -4.50 -0.59
N GLY A 10 -6.78 -3.99 -0.73
CA GLY A 10 -7.17 -3.04 -1.76
C GLY A 10 -8.02 -2.00 -1.07
N CYS A 11 -7.79 -0.73 -1.34
CA CYS A 11 -8.50 0.40 -0.78
C CYS A 11 -10.01 0.12 -0.62
N LEU A 12 -10.47 -0.13 0.62
CA LEU A 12 -11.89 -0.25 0.96
C LEU A 12 -12.41 1.15 1.23
N VAL A 13 -13.29 1.64 0.37
CA VAL A 13 -14.09 2.85 0.61
C VAL A 13 -15.34 2.46 1.40
N PRO A 14 -15.70 3.14 2.49
CA PRO A 14 -16.89 2.78 3.28
C PRO A 14 -18.19 3.21 2.59
N LEU A 15 -19.22 2.38 2.72
CA LEU A 15 -20.60 2.61 2.29
C LEU A 15 -21.22 3.86 2.93
N GLY A 16 -21.63 4.83 2.13
CA GLY A 16 -22.52 5.93 2.52
C GLY A 16 -23.99 5.57 2.25
N VAL A 17 -24.86 5.87 3.22
CA VAL A 17 -26.30 5.63 3.18
C VAL A 17 -26.98 6.63 2.25
N ILE A 18 -27.77 6.15 1.27
CA ILE A 18 -28.48 6.93 0.27
C ILE A 18 -29.82 7.45 0.82
N ALA A 19 -30.04 8.76 0.70
CA ALA A 19 -31.34 9.38 0.77
C ALA A 19 -31.70 10.01 -0.58
N LEU A 20 -32.74 9.52 -1.23
CA LEU A 20 -33.25 10.04 -2.52
C LEU A 20 -33.98 11.38 -2.36
N THR A 21 -33.60 12.38 -3.15
CA THR A 21 -34.49 13.49 -3.52
C THR A 21 -34.29 13.94 -4.98
N ALA A 22 -35.34 14.44 -5.56
CA ALA A 22 -35.68 14.50 -6.96
C ALA A 22 -34.93 15.57 -7.78
N THR A 23 -34.83 15.27 -9.05
CA THR A 23 -34.20 15.83 -10.22
C THR A 23 -34.57 17.26 -10.58
N ALA A 24 -33.54 18.09 -10.87
CA ALA A 24 -33.60 19.20 -11.82
C ALA A 24 -32.53 18.95 -12.92
N GLY A 25 -32.92 19.11 -14.19
CA GLY A 25 -32.09 18.78 -15.33
C GLY A 25 -30.89 19.71 -15.52
N PRO A 26 -29.86 19.28 -16.30
CA PRO A 26 -28.61 19.97 -16.41
C PRO A 26 -28.70 21.26 -17.22
N SER A 27 -28.39 22.37 -16.59
CA SER A 27 -27.99 23.62 -17.26
C SER A 27 -26.49 23.52 -17.53
N ALA A 28 -26.07 23.54 -18.77
CA ALA A 28 -24.67 23.66 -19.14
C ALA A 28 -24.15 25.03 -18.68
N ALA A 29 -23.54 25.06 -17.49
CA ALA A 29 -22.84 26.23 -16.99
C ALA A 29 -21.46 26.28 -17.66
N THR A 30 -21.10 27.44 -18.22
CA THR A 30 -19.74 27.76 -18.68
C THR A 30 -18.81 27.68 -17.47
N PRO A 31 -17.71 26.92 -17.52
CA PRO A 31 -16.77 26.81 -16.41
C PRO A 31 -16.18 28.19 -16.09
N SER A 32 -16.41 28.65 -14.88
CA SER A 32 -15.79 29.87 -14.35
C SER A 32 -14.52 29.53 -13.58
N PRO A 33 -13.50 30.40 -13.55
CA PRO A 33 -12.36 30.19 -12.67
C PRO A 33 -12.84 30.03 -11.23
N VAL A 34 -12.19 29.16 -10.49
CA VAL A 34 -12.54 28.87 -9.08
C VAL A 34 -12.59 30.16 -8.29
N SER A 35 -13.69 30.39 -7.57
CA SER A 35 -13.87 31.65 -6.83
C SER A 35 -12.88 31.79 -5.66
N PRO A 36 -12.53 33.01 -5.22
CA PRO A 36 -11.68 33.21 -4.06
C PRO A 36 -12.20 32.53 -2.79
N ASP A 37 -13.51 32.50 -2.57
CA ASP A 37 -14.14 31.84 -1.42
C ASP A 37 -14.01 30.32 -1.52
N THR A 38 -14.19 29.77 -2.70
CA THR A 38 -13.97 28.33 -2.97
C THR A 38 -12.51 27.96 -2.76
N ASN A 39 -11.56 28.76 -3.26
CA ASN A 39 -10.13 28.56 -3.02
C ASN A 39 -9.76 28.54 -1.54
N ALA A 40 -10.38 29.44 -0.74
CA ALA A 40 -10.18 29.47 0.71
C ALA A 40 -10.71 28.18 1.38
N ASN A 41 -11.87 27.69 0.95
CA ASN A 41 -12.46 26.44 1.45
C ASN A 41 -11.61 25.23 1.11
N LEU A 42 -11.11 25.13 -0.14
CA LEU A 42 -10.21 24.05 -0.58
C LEU A 42 -8.92 24.05 0.24
N SER A 43 -8.32 25.24 0.44
CA SER A 43 -7.10 25.39 1.25
C SER A 43 -7.31 25.01 2.71
N ALA A 44 -8.44 25.42 3.30
CA ALA A 44 -8.78 25.08 4.68
C ALA A 44 -8.96 23.58 4.85
N TYR A 45 -9.70 22.94 3.96
CA TYR A 45 -9.90 21.49 3.95
C TYR A 45 -8.58 20.71 3.82
N LEU A 46 -7.73 21.07 2.86
CA LEU A 46 -6.43 20.41 2.67
C LEU A 46 -5.51 20.59 3.88
N SER A 47 -5.55 21.78 4.52
CA SER A 47 -4.78 22.04 5.74
C SER A 47 -5.26 21.18 6.91
N GLU A 48 -6.58 21.01 7.06
CA GLU A 48 -7.18 20.13 8.06
C GLU A 48 -6.76 18.66 7.82
N VAL A 49 -6.88 18.17 6.58
CA VAL A 49 -6.45 16.82 6.21
C VAL A 49 -4.97 16.59 6.51
N ALA A 50 -4.10 17.54 6.14
CA ALA A 50 -2.66 17.42 6.38
C ALA A 50 -2.34 17.30 7.89
N VAL A 51 -3.04 18.06 8.72
CA VAL A 51 -2.90 18.02 10.19
C VAL A 51 -3.47 16.72 10.76
N ASP A 52 -4.71 16.37 10.43
CA ASP A 52 -5.43 15.22 11.00
C ASP A 52 -4.79 13.89 10.59
N GLN A 53 -4.30 13.82 9.36
CA GLN A 53 -3.58 12.64 8.88
C GLN A 53 -2.08 12.70 9.18
N ASN A 54 -1.59 13.79 9.81
CA ASN A 54 -0.18 13.96 10.16
C ASN A 54 0.73 13.75 8.94
N ILE A 55 0.41 14.43 7.82
CA ILE A 55 1.13 14.33 6.54
C ILE A 55 2.21 15.44 6.54
N PRO A 56 3.51 15.08 6.45
CA PRO A 56 4.58 16.08 6.49
C PRO A 56 4.63 16.98 5.27
N GLY A 57 4.36 16.47 4.08
CA GLY A 57 4.38 17.22 2.84
C GLY A 57 3.30 16.74 1.88
N MET A 58 2.56 17.70 1.31
CA MET A 58 1.44 17.41 0.41
C MET A 58 1.31 18.50 -0.66
N ALA A 59 0.91 18.08 -1.85
CA ALA A 59 0.60 18.94 -2.98
C ALA A 59 -0.75 18.55 -3.57
N ALA A 60 -1.57 19.52 -3.96
CA ALA A 60 -2.84 19.25 -4.62
C ALA A 60 -3.14 20.32 -5.69
N ALA A 61 -3.84 19.90 -6.73
CA ALA A 61 -4.34 20.80 -7.76
C ALA A 61 -5.75 20.43 -8.18
N VAL A 62 -6.53 21.45 -8.53
CA VAL A 62 -7.78 21.33 -9.26
C VAL A 62 -7.55 21.87 -10.67
N VAL A 63 -7.87 21.04 -11.66
CA VAL A 63 -7.70 21.33 -13.07
C VAL A 63 -9.09 21.48 -13.68
N THR A 64 -9.29 22.57 -14.42
CA THR A 64 -10.47 22.76 -15.26
C THR A 64 -10.07 22.58 -16.74
N PRO A 65 -11.03 22.47 -17.68
CA PRO A 65 -10.70 22.36 -19.09
C PRO A 65 -9.82 23.50 -19.62
N GLU A 66 -9.96 24.71 -19.06
CA GLU A 66 -9.29 25.92 -19.54
C GLU A 66 -7.95 26.18 -18.84
N ALA A 67 -7.83 25.83 -17.56
CA ALA A 67 -6.67 26.21 -16.74
C ALA A 67 -6.48 25.31 -15.51
N THR A 68 -5.33 25.44 -14.86
CA THR A 68 -5.19 25.04 -13.47
C THR A 68 -5.95 26.06 -12.60
N GLY A 69 -7.07 25.64 -12.03
CA GLY A 69 -7.96 26.52 -11.28
C GLY A 69 -7.51 26.79 -9.85
N PHE A 70 -6.77 25.83 -9.27
CA PHE A 70 -6.29 25.91 -7.89
C PHE A 70 -5.04 25.03 -7.71
N GLU A 71 -4.07 25.54 -6.99
CA GLU A 71 -2.88 24.79 -6.56
C GLU A 71 -2.63 25.05 -5.06
N TRP A 72 -2.17 23.99 -4.39
CA TRP A 72 -1.84 24.05 -2.97
C TRP A 72 -0.62 23.19 -2.68
N LEU A 73 0.37 23.79 -2.02
CA LEU A 73 1.64 23.15 -1.63
C LEU A 73 1.84 23.42 -0.15
N SER A 74 2.15 22.40 0.63
CA SER A 74 2.34 22.56 2.08
C SER A 74 3.28 21.54 2.67
N GLY A 75 3.99 21.95 3.72
CA GLY A 75 4.88 21.11 4.49
C GLY A 75 6.26 20.94 3.87
N ASP A 76 6.95 19.89 4.31
CA ASP A 76 8.35 19.62 3.96
C ASP A 76 8.51 18.20 3.39
N ASP A 77 9.54 18.01 2.58
CA ASP A 77 9.97 16.67 2.16
C ASP A 77 10.68 15.92 3.31
N GLY A 78 11.05 14.64 3.07
CA GLY A 78 11.70 13.84 4.10
C GLY A 78 13.14 14.27 4.45
N ASN A 79 13.69 15.26 3.72
CA ASN A 79 14.98 15.87 3.96
C ASN A 79 14.86 17.25 4.66
N GLY A 80 13.63 17.73 4.87
CA GLY A 80 13.31 19.01 5.51
C GLY A 80 13.34 20.21 4.57
N ALA A 81 13.28 20.00 3.25
CA ALA A 81 13.10 21.06 2.28
C ALA A 81 11.59 21.32 2.06
N PRO A 82 11.14 22.60 1.94
CA PRO A 82 9.74 22.89 1.66
C PRO A 82 9.23 22.24 0.38
N ILE A 83 7.97 21.76 0.40
CA ILE A 83 7.31 21.28 -0.81
C ILE A 83 7.17 22.43 -1.79
N GLY A 84 7.69 22.24 -3.00
CA GLY A 84 7.70 23.22 -4.08
C GLY A 84 7.23 22.63 -5.41
N PRO A 85 7.20 23.46 -6.48
CA PRO A 85 6.71 23.03 -7.79
C PRO A 85 7.51 21.86 -8.39
N ASP A 86 8.80 21.79 -8.08
CA ASP A 86 9.72 20.77 -8.60
C ASP A 86 9.86 19.57 -7.66
N THR A 87 9.14 19.54 -6.53
CA THR A 87 9.19 18.40 -5.60
C THR A 87 8.62 17.16 -6.28
N GLN A 88 9.42 16.10 -6.33
CA GLN A 88 9.02 14.81 -6.89
C GLN A 88 8.38 13.91 -5.84
N PHE A 89 7.31 13.21 -6.27
CA PHE A 89 6.59 12.21 -5.50
C PHE A 89 6.52 10.92 -6.32
N LEU A 90 6.72 9.77 -5.70
CA LEU A 90 6.35 8.51 -6.34
C LEU A 90 4.83 8.44 -6.48
N ILE A 91 4.36 8.16 -7.70
CA ILE A 91 2.93 8.19 -8.02
C ILE A 91 2.23 6.84 -7.86
N GLY A 92 2.98 5.80 -7.51
CA GLY A 92 2.43 4.47 -7.28
C GLY A 92 1.59 3.98 -8.45
N SER A 93 0.53 3.28 -8.15
CA SER A 93 -0.34 2.64 -9.15
C SER A 93 -1.00 3.56 -10.17
N VAL A 94 -0.89 4.89 -10.05
CA VAL A 94 -1.26 5.83 -11.13
C VAL A 94 -0.43 5.55 -12.40
N ALA A 95 0.78 5.00 -12.26
CA ALA A 95 1.61 4.55 -13.38
C ALA A 95 0.92 3.50 -14.26
N LYS A 96 -0.01 2.70 -13.72
CA LYS A 96 -0.77 1.71 -14.50
C LYS A 96 -1.61 2.37 -15.60
N ALA A 97 -2.20 3.51 -15.33
CA ALA A 97 -2.93 4.28 -16.34
C ALA A 97 -2.01 4.75 -17.47
N MET A 98 -0.73 5.04 -17.17
CA MET A 98 0.26 5.41 -18.19
C MET A 98 0.67 4.18 -19.02
N THR A 99 0.87 3.04 -18.39
CA THR A 99 1.15 1.76 -19.09
C THR A 99 -0.01 1.33 -19.98
N ALA A 100 -1.24 1.37 -19.48
CA ALA A 100 -2.43 1.11 -20.30
C ALA A 100 -2.52 2.04 -21.51
N ALA A 101 -2.16 3.27 -21.32
CA ALA A 101 -2.13 4.26 -22.38
C ALA A 101 -1.11 3.92 -23.49
N LEU A 102 0.05 3.37 -23.17
CA LEU A 102 1.01 2.88 -24.15
C LEU A 102 0.48 1.64 -24.88
N ILE A 103 -0.20 0.73 -24.20
CA ILE A 103 -0.83 -0.45 -24.82
C ILE A 103 -1.91 -0.02 -25.82
N VAL A 104 -2.82 0.88 -25.41
CA VAL A 104 -3.88 1.41 -26.31
C VAL A 104 -3.26 2.08 -27.55
N GLN A 105 -2.15 2.80 -27.43
CA GLN A 105 -1.44 3.34 -28.58
C GLN A 105 -0.97 2.24 -29.56
N ARG A 106 -0.48 1.09 -29.07
CA ARG A 106 -0.05 -0.03 -29.93
C ARG A 106 -1.25 -0.68 -30.60
N VAL A 107 -2.38 -0.77 -29.89
CA VAL A 107 -3.65 -1.26 -30.46
C VAL A 107 -4.13 -0.32 -31.57
N ASP A 108 -4.14 0.99 -31.35
CA ASP A 108 -4.57 1.98 -32.33
C ASP A 108 -3.67 2.00 -33.59
N ARG A 109 -2.38 1.67 -33.46
CA ARG A 109 -1.45 1.50 -34.58
C ARG A 109 -1.58 0.15 -35.29
N GLY A 110 -2.39 -0.77 -34.75
CA GLY A 110 -2.53 -2.15 -35.30
C GLY A 110 -1.32 -3.06 -35.01
N GLU A 111 -0.48 -2.69 -34.07
CA GLU A 111 0.68 -3.47 -33.61
C GLU A 111 0.29 -4.58 -32.63
N LEU A 112 -0.85 -4.39 -31.94
CA LEU A 112 -1.45 -5.34 -30.99
C LEU A 112 -2.95 -5.48 -31.23
N THR A 113 -3.51 -6.61 -30.77
CA THR A 113 -4.96 -6.76 -30.57
C THR A 113 -5.26 -7.12 -29.11
N LEU A 114 -6.33 -6.54 -28.56
CA LEU A 114 -6.71 -6.77 -27.15
C LEU A 114 -7.01 -8.25 -26.84
N SER A 115 -7.54 -8.98 -27.81
CA SER A 115 -7.96 -10.38 -27.68
C SER A 115 -6.86 -11.41 -27.91
N GLU A 116 -5.67 -10.98 -28.36
CA GLU A 116 -4.60 -11.92 -28.60
C GLU A 116 -3.93 -12.39 -27.31
N PRO A 117 -3.49 -13.66 -27.25
CA PRO A 117 -2.77 -14.17 -26.10
C PRO A 117 -1.35 -13.59 -26.06
N ILE A 118 -0.89 -13.29 -24.83
CA ILE A 118 0.43 -12.71 -24.60
C ILE A 118 1.57 -13.62 -25.11
N SER A 119 1.33 -14.93 -25.25
CA SER A 119 2.28 -15.91 -25.80
C SER A 119 2.74 -15.60 -27.21
N ASN A 120 1.99 -14.78 -27.96
CA ASN A 120 2.40 -14.37 -29.30
C ASN A 120 3.67 -13.51 -29.26
N HIS A 121 3.89 -12.80 -28.17
CA HIS A 121 4.99 -11.84 -27.98
C HIS A 121 5.97 -12.29 -26.91
N LEU A 122 5.47 -12.88 -25.81
CA LEU A 122 6.28 -13.29 -24.65
C LEU A 122 6.27 -14.83 -24.47
N PRO A 123 6.83 -15.61 -25.43
CA PRO A 123 6.80 -17.08 -25.34
C PRO A 123 7.64 -17.65 -24.20
N TRP A 124 8.49 -16.84 -23.59
CA TRP A 124 9.32 -17.20 -22.44
C TRP A 124 8.59 -17.08 -21.10
N LEU A 125 7.42 -16.39 -21.04
CA LEU A 125 6.65 -16.23 -19.81
C LEU A 125 6.03 -17.58 -19.42
N ALA A 126 6.11 -17.96 -18.14
CA ALA A 126 5.67 -19.26 -17.63
C ALA A 126 4.17 -19.54 -17.88
N ASP A 127 3.28 -18.54 -17.68
CA ASP A 127 1.90 -18.58 -18.17
C ASP A 127 1.62 -17.38 -19.09
N ALA A 128 1.80 -17.60 -20.37
CA ALA A 128 1.57 -16.61 -21.40
C ALA A 128 0.20 -16.78 -22.12
N SER A 129 -0.74 -17.49 -21.51
CA SER A 129 -2.07 -17.72 -22.08
C SER A 129 -3.11 -16.60 -21.84
N PRO A 130 -2.97 -15.67 -20.86
CA PRO A 130 -3.85 -14.51 -20.78
C PRO A 130 -3.79 -13.65 -22.04
N THR A 131 -4.91 -12.98 -22.36
CA THR A 131 -4.94 -11.97 -23.40
C THR A 131 -4.45 -10.62 -22.89
N VAL A 132 -4.10 -9.71 -23.81
CA VAL A 132 -3.75 -8.32 -23.47
C VAL A 132 -4.86 -7.65 -22.66
N GLU A 133 -6.13 -7.83 -23.06
CA GLU A 133 -7.29 -7.27 -22.34
C GLU A 133 -7.42 -7.84 -20.92
N GLN A 134 -7.19 -9.14 -20.73
CA GLN A 134 -7.24 -9.75 -19.41
C GLN A 134 -6.16 -9.21 -18.46
N LEU A 135 -5.00 -8.85 -18.96
CA LEU A 135 -3.97 -8.17 -18.18
C LEU A 135 -4.40 -6.73 -17.83
N LEU A 136 -4.88 -5.95 -18.81
CA LEU A 136 -5.37 -4.58 -18.59
C LEU A 136 -6.49 -4.51 -17.56
N THR A 137 -7.37 -5.52 -17.51
CA THR A 137 -8.55 -5.56 -16.64
C THR A 137 -8.37 -6.37 -15.36
N HIS A 138 -7.18 -6.84 -15.05
CA HIS A 138 -6.91 -7.68 -13.87
C HIS A 138 -7.75 -8.98 -13.82
N THR A 139 -8.05 -9.59 -14.98
CA THR A 139 -8.79 -10.86 -15.08
C THR A 139 -7.94 -12.00 -15.66
N SER A 140 -6.64 -11.83 -15.70
CA SER A 140 -5.66 -12.77 -16.23
C SER A 140 -5.51 -14.05 -15.42
N GLY A 141 -5.82 -13.98 -14.10
CA GLY A 141 -5.56 -15.02 -13.12
C GLY A 141 -4.23 -14.89 -12.39
N TYR A 142 -3.45 -13.82 -12.62
CA TYR A 142 -2.38 -13.44 -11.71
C TYR A 142 -2.98 -12.81 -10.46
N SER A 143 -2.73 -13.43 -9.30
CA SER A 143 -3.28 -12.98 -8.02
C SER A 143 -2.56 -11.74 -7.46
N THR A 144 -3.16 -11.07 -6.49
CA THR A 144 -2.50 -10.02 -5.71
C THR A 144 -1.20 -10.52 -5.08
N ALA A 145 -1.20 -11.78 -4.59
CA ALA A 145 -0.02 -12.38 -3.97
C ALA A 145 1.12 -12.58 -4.97
N ASP A 146 0.82 -12.96 -6.22
CA ASP A 146 1.83 -13.09 -7.28
C ASP A 146 2.49 -11.74 -7.58
N GLY A 147 1.70 -10.65 -7.65
CA GLY A 147 2.22 -9.30 -7.83
C GLY A 147 3.10 -8.84 -6.66
N LEU A 148 2.66 -9.09 -5.42
CA LEU A 148 3.43 -8.74 -4.22
C LEU A 148 4.73 -9.55 -4.07
N ALA A 149 4.81 -10.74 -4.67
CA ALA A 149 6.02 -11.55 -4.62
C ALA A 149 7.18 -10.95 -5.43
N VAL A 150 6.86 -10.15 -6.44
CA VAL A 150 7.83 -9.50 -7.33
C VAL A 150 7.93 -7.98 -7.12
N ALA A 151 7.11 -7.41 -6.24
CA ALA A 151 7.15 -5.99 -5.91
C ALA A 151 8.34 -5.64 -5.01
N GLU A 152 8.77 -4.38 -5.05
CA GLU A 152 9.87 -3.81 -4.24
C GLU A 152 11.18 -4.63 -4.34
N ARG A 153 11.50 -5.07 -5.54
CA ARG A 153 12.77 -5.80 -5.81
C ARG A 153 13.96 -4.87 -5.79
N PHE A 154 13.73 -3.59 -6.14
CA PHE A 154 14.78 -2.58 -6.32
C PHE A 154 15.87 -3.05 -7.29
N ASP A 155 15.43 -3.76 -8.35
CA ASP A 155 16.31 -4.17 -9.46
C ASP A 155 16.37 -3.03 -10.48
N ASN A 156 17.57 -2.43 -10.59
CA ASN A 156 17.85 -1.32 -11.50
C ASN A 156 18.90 -1.74 -12.55
N THR A 157 18.95 -3.03 -12.86
CA THR A 157 19.81 -3.57 -13.91
C THR A 157 19.11 -3.55 -15.27
N ASP A 158 19.88 -3.63 -16.35
CA ASP A 158 19.32 -3.76 -17.70
C ASP A 158 18.43 -5.00 -17.76
N GLY A 159 17.19 -4.83 -18.29
CA GLY A 159 16.21 -5.90 -18.37
C GLY A 159 15.48 -6.20 -17.07
N ALA A 160 15.51 -5.31 -16.07
CA ALA A 160 14.87 -5.50 -14.77
C ALA A 160 13.39 -5.87 -14.85
N VAL A 161 12.61 -5.24 -15.77
CA VAL A 161 11.19 -5.56 -16.00
C VAL A 161 11.04 -7.00 -16.47
N ARG A 162 11.84 -7.43 -17.43
CA ARG A 162 11.83 -8.81 -17.92
C ARG A 162 12.22 -9.80 -16.83
N HIS A 163 13.30 -9.55 -16.09
CA HIS A 163 13.74 -10.44 -15.00
C HIS A 163 12.65 -10.61 -13.93
N ALA A 164 11.94 -9.53 -13.59
CA ALA A 164 10.84 -9.60 -12.65
C ALA A 164 9.66 -10.39 -13.21
N ALA A 165 9.36 -10.27 -14.51
CA ALA A 165 8.28 -10.99 -15.16
C ALA A 165 8.59 -12.51 -15.33
N GLU A 166 9.86 -12.89 -15.55
CA GLU A 166 10.30 -14.29 -15.62
C GLU A 166 10.10 -15.04 -14.29
N ASP A 167 10.15 -14.33 -13.15
CA ASP A 167 9.98 -14.89 -11.80
C ASP A 167 8.50 -14.97 -11.35
N LEU A 168 7.54 -14.54 -12.18
CA LEU A 168 6.13 -14.56 -11.81
C LEU A 168 5.60 -16.00 -11.70
N GLU A 169 4.88 -16.24 -10.60
CA GLU A 169 4.02 -17.40 -10.44
C GLU A 169 2.57 -17.01 -10.79
N HIS A 170 1.75 -18.01 -11.10
CA HIS A 170 0.34 -17.85 -11.43
C HIS A 170 -0.50 -18.67 -10.44
N SER A 171 -1.26 -17.98 -9.58
CA SER A 171 -2.01 -18.64 -8.49
C SER A 171 -3.48 -18.29 -8.42
N GLY A 172 -3.95 -17.30 -9.18
CA GLY A 172 -5.34 -16.85 -9.18
C GLY A 172 -6.22 -17.58 -10.18
N THR A 173 -7.46 -17.10 -10.36
CA THR A 173 -8.46 -17.69 -11.25
C THR A 173 -8.71 -16.79 -12.45
N ARG A 174 -8.39 -17.28 -13.66
CA ARG A 174 -8.63 -16.53 -14.90
C ARG A 174 -10.12 -16.22 -15.10
N GLY A 175 -10.40 -14.99 -15.58
CA GLY A 175 -11.75 -14.50 -15.81
C GLY A 175 -12.43 -13.94 -14.55
N GLN A 176 -11.77 -13.97 -13.40
CA GLN A 176 -12.20 -13.29 -12.18
C GLN A 176 -11.32 -12.07 -11.95
N TYR A 177 -11.93 -10.95 -11.58
CA TYR A 177 -11.19 -9.75 -11.21
C TYR A 177 -10.39 -9.99 -9.93
N GLU A 178 -9.09 -9.78 -10.02
CA GLU A 178 -8.19 -9.76 -8.87
C GLU A 178 -7.05 -8.78 -9.17
N TYR A 179 -7.04 -7.64 -8.46
CA TYR A 179 -6.04 -6.60 -8.67
C TYR A 179 -4.63 -7.13 -8.38
N SER A 180 -3.71 -6.98 -9.35
CA SER A 180 -2.35 -7.49 -9.24
C SER A 180 -1.36 -6.66 -10.04
N ASP A 181 -0.23 -6.30 -9.42
CA ASP A 181 0.89 -5.61 -10.07
C ASP A 181 1.52 -6.46 -11.17
N ALA A 182 1.46 -7.80 -11.04
CA ALA A 182 1.93 -8.75 -12.05
C ALA A 182 1.36 -8.47 -13.45
N ASN A 183 0.09 -8.07 -13.54
CA ASN A 183 -0.55 -7.79 -14.82
C ASN A 183 0.16 -6.66 -15.57
N TYR A 184 0.47 -5.57 -14.87
CA TYR A 184 1.08 -4.39 -15.47
C TYR A 184 2.60 -4.55 -15.64
N LEU A 185 3.24 -5.37 -14.82
CA LEU A 185 4.62 -5.81 -15.05
C LEU A 185 4.73 -6.56 -16.39
N ILE A 186 3.82 -7.50 -16.66
CA ILE A 186 3.78 -8.24 -17.94
C ILE A 186 3.49 -7.29 -19.12
N LEU A 187 2.57 -6.33 -18.95
CA LEU A 187 2.31 -5.32 -19.98
C LEU A 187 3.54 -4.42 -20.24
N GLY A 188 4.33 -4.13 -19.21
CA GLY A 188 5.62 -3.46 -19.35
C GLY A 188 6.62 -4.28 -20.15
N ALA A 189 6.76 -5.58 -19.83
CA ALA A 189 7.61 -6.49 -20.59
C ALA A 189 7.15 -6.67 -22.05
N LEU A 190 5.83 -6.62 -22.28
CA LEU A 190 5.29 -6.61 -23.66
C LEU A 190 5.72 -5.36 -24.44
N ILE A 191 5.69 -4.19 -23.82
CA ILE A 191 6.14 -2.95 -24.43
C ILE A 191 7.63 -3.03 -24.74
N GLU A 192 8.47 -3.54 -23.84
CA GLU A 192 9.90 -3.73 -24.08
C GLU A 192 10.16 -4.66 -25.28
N GLU A 193 9.42 -5.77 -25.40
CA GLU A 193 9.57 -6.72 -26.49
C GLU A 193 9.15 -6.10 -27.83
N LEU A 194 8.10 -5.29 -27.87
CA LEU A 194 7.62 -4.65 -29.10
C LEU A 194 8.55 -3.56 -29.61
N ASP A 195 9.13 -2.79 -28.68
CA ASP A 195 9.92 -1.59 -29.03
C ASP A 195 11.43 -1.84 -29.03
N ASP A 196 11.89 -3.01 -28.56
CA ASP A 196 13.31 -3.34 -28.33
C ASP A 196 14.05 -2.25 -27.52
N ARG A 197 13.37 -1.71 -26.51
CA ARG A 197 13.86 -0.63 -25.62
C ARG A 197 13.34 -0.81 -24.19
N PRO A 198 14.10 -0.34 -23.17
CA PRO A 198 13.62 -0.34 -21.79
C PRO A 198 12.28 0.39 -21.63
N PHE A 199 11.39 -0.15 -20.80
CA PHE A 199 10.05 0.41 -20.57
C PHE A 199 10.06 1.90 -20.18
N GLY A 200 10.97 2.30 -19.27
CA GLY A 200 11.07 3.69 -18.82
C GLY A 200 11.43 4.66 -19.94
N GLU A 201 12.24 4.23 -20.93
CA GLU A 201 12.56 5.04 -22.11
C GLU A 201 11.36 5.19 -23.05
N VAL A 202 10.61 4.10 -23.28
CA VAL A 202 9.40 4.13 -24.09
C VAL A 202 8.34 5.01 -23.44
N LEU A 203 8.13 4.86 -22.13
CA LEU A 203 7.18 5.70 -21.40
C LEU A 203 7.54 7.18 -21.53
N ARG A 204 8.81 7.52 -21.37
CA ARG A 204 9.29 8.90 -21.50
C ARG A 204 9.06 9.45 -22.91
N SER A 205 9.53 8.74 -23.96
CA SER A 205 9.49 9.25 -25.33
C SER A 205 8.08 9.26 -25.95
N ASP A 206 7.26 8.24 -25.66
CA ASP A 206 5.99 8.03 -26.36
C ASP A 206 4.79 8.65 -25.63
N LEU A 207 4.94 8.97 -24.31
CA LEU A 207 3.87 9.56 -23.53
C LEU A 207 4.29 10.87 -22.83
N LEU A 208 5.37 10.86 -22.04
CA LEU A 208 5.66 11.98 -21.15
C LEU A 208 6.20 13.21 -21.88
N GLU A 209 7.18 13.07 -22.77
CA GLU A 209 7.72 14.16 -23.56
C GLU A 209 6.65 14.83 -24.46
N PRO A 210 5.78 14.09 -25.19
CA PRO A 210 4.67 14.69 -25.94
C PRO A 210 3.69 15.47 -25.07
N LEU A 211 3.52 15.11 -23.79
CA LEU A 211 2.69 15.83 -22.83
C LEU A 211 3.43 16.99 -22.13
N GLY A 212 4.72 17.15 -22.38
CA GLY A 212 5.56 18.16 -21.72
C GLY A 212 5.88 17.84 -20.25
N MET A 213 5.79 16.57 -19.84
CA MET A 213 6.07 16.08 -18.48
C MET A 213 7.57 15.86 -18.28
N ASN A 214 8.33 16.95 -18.30
CA ASN A 214 9.79 16.92 -18.35
C ASN A 214 10.46 16.68 -16.99
N HIS A 215 9.72 16.76 -15.89
CA HIS A 215 10.20 16.53 -14.52
C HIS A 215 9.73 15.17 -13.97
N THR A 216 9.19 14.32 -14.83
CA THR A 216 8.77 12.96 -14.48
C THR A 216 9.89 11.97 -14.77
N ALA A 217 10.32 11.23 -13.75
CA ALA A 217 11.37 10.25 -13.85
C ALA A 217 10.79 8.83 -13.97
N THR A 218 11.38 8.05 -14.88
CA THR A 218 10.95 6.69 -15.23
C THR A 218 12.01 5.64 -15.01
N THR A 219 13.19 6.05 -14.55
CA THR A 219 14.32 5.16 -14.20
C THR A 219 15.05 5.69 -12.98
N SER A 220 15.78 4.84 -12.30
CA SER A 220 16.64 5.20 -11.16
C SER A 220 17.65 6.28 -11.51
N ASP A 221 18.20 6.25 -12.73
CA ASP A 221 19.14 7.25 -13.21
C ASP A 221 18.52 8.64 -13.40
N THR A 222 17.21 8.69 -13.71
CA THR A 222 16.47 9.96 -13.90
C THR A 222 15.81 10.46 -12.62
N ALA A 223 15.60 9.60 -11.62
CA ALA A 223 14.94 9.92 -10.35
C ALA A 223 15.86 10.64 -9.33
N THR A 224 16.84 11.42 -9.80
CA THR A 224 17.85 12.06 -8.95
C THR A 224 17.32 13.16 -8.03
N ALA A 225 16.15 13.72 -8.34
CA ALA A 225 15.46 14.74 -7.55
C ALA A 225 14.45 14.16 -6.55
N LEU A 226 14.26 12.84 -6.53
CA LEU A 226 13.34 12.18 -5.59
C LEU A 226 13.91 12.26 -4.17
N SER A 227 13.22 13.02 -3.31
CA SER A 227 13.57 13.15 -1.90
C SER A 227 13.06 11.95 -1.09
N ALA A 228 13.43 11.87 0.19
CA ALA A 228 12.81 10.90 1.09
C ALA A 228 11.32 11.24 1.33
N GLY A 229 10.49 10.22 1.38
CA GLY A 229 9.12 10.30 1.89
C GLY A 229 9.03 9.92 3.37
N HIS A 230 7.85 9.51 3.84
CA HIS A 230 7.66 9.14 5.24
C HIS A 230 6.83 7.87 5.38
N ARG A 231 7.26 6.99 6.29
CA ARG A 231 6.44 5.87 6.79
C ARG A 231 5.99 6.15 8.22
N TYR A 232 4.88 5.58 8.62
CA TYR A 232 4.36 5.80 9.96
C TYR A 232 4.89 4.74 10.94
N TRP A 233 5.23 5.22 12.15
CA TRP A 233 5.59 4.43 13.32
C TRP A 233 4.67 4.82 14.47
N TRP A 234 3.75 3.95 14.84
CA TRP A 234 2.69 4.23 15.82
C TRP A 234 1.99 5.57 15.56
N GLY A 235 1.63 5.82 14.29
CA GLY A 235 0.94 7.03 13.86
C GLY A 235 1.83 8.28 13.66
N SER A 236 3.12 8.19 13.94
CA SER A 236 4.07 9.30 13.73
C SER A 236 4.87 9.10 12.44
N PRO A 237 4.92 10.08 11.53
CA PRO A 237 5.71 9.98 10.30
C PRO A 237 7.21 9.98 10.62
N ARG A 238 7.95 9.16 9.89
CA ARG A 238 9.41 9.06 9.95
C ARG A 238 9.97 9.06 8.55
N SER A 239 10.96 9.90 8.30
CA SER A 239 11.64 9.97 7.01
C SER A 239 12.10 8.58 6.56
N TYR A 240 11.86 8.28 5.30
CA TYR A 240 12.18 7.02 4.67
C TYR A 240 12.48 7.21 3.19
N SER A 241 13.65 6.75 2.77
CA SER A 241 14.03 6.71 1.35
C SER A 241 13.73 5.32 0.80
N PRO A 242 12.64 5.14 0.03
CA PRO A 242 12.32 3.83 -0.51
C PRO A 242 13.34 3.34 -1.53
N GLY A 243 14.05 4.25 -2.18
CA GLY A 243 14.79 3.97 -3.41
C GLY A 243 13.88 4.08 -4.64
N PHE A 244 14.43 3.77 -5.79
CA PHE A 244 13.69 3.65 -7.05
C PHE A 244 13.82 2.20 -7.54
N ASP A 245 12.78 1.67 -8.16
CA ASP A 245 12.73 0.27 -8.64
C ASP A 245 12.39 0.28 -10.14
N ASP A 246 13.39 0.12 -11.00
CA ASP A 246 13.19 0.12 -12.45
C ASP A 246 12.32 -1.05 -12.88
N SER A 247 12.38 -2.18 -12.17
CA SER A 247 11.49 -3.32 -12.43
C SER A 247 10.01 -2.99 -12.14
N GLY A 248 9.77 -2.05 -11.22
CA GLY A 248 8.44 -1.61 -10.78
C GLY A 248 7.84 -0.47 -11.60
N THR A 249 8.57 0.14 -12.53
CA THR A 249 8.10 1.29 -13.30
C THR A 249 6.77 1.05 -14.03
N PRO A 250 6.49 -0.12 -14.63
CA PRO A 250 5.23 -0.35 -15.33
C PRO A 250 3.97 -0.30 -14.46
N TYR A 251 4.09 -0.50 -13.15
CA TYR A 251 2.96 -0.58 -12.25
C TYR A 251 2.99 0.39 -11.06
N GLY A 252 4.14 1.07 -10.78
CA GLY A 252 4.21 1.89 -9.57
C GLY A 252 5.39 2.83 -9.39
N TYR A 253 6.57 2.51 -9.91
CA TYR A 253 7.78 3.29 -9.66
C TYR A 253 8.06 4.32 -10.75
N VAL A 254 7.14 5.30 -10.84
CA VAL A 254 7.33 6.55 -11.58
C VAL A 254 7.33 7.68 -10.55
N SER A 255 8.25 8.63 -10.64
CA SER A 255 8.20 9.84 -9.80
C SER A 255 7.86 11.06 -10.66
N SER A 256 7.00 11.93 -10.13
CA SER A 256 6.51 13.09 -10.88
C SER A 256 6.28 14.29 -9.96
N THR A 257 6.12 15.46 -10.53
CA THR A 257 5.79 16.70 -9.86
C THR A 257 4.30 17.02 -9.98
N LEU A 258 3.80 17.96 -9.17
CA LEU A 258 2.40 18.40 -9.29
C LEU A 258 2.09 18.95 -10.68
N ASP A 259 2.99 19.79 -11.25
CA ASP A 259 2.80 20.41 -12.57
C ASP A 259 2.72 19.36 -13.69
N ASP A 260 3.60 18.35 -13.68
CA ASP A 260 3.56 17.28 -14.68
C ASP A 260 2.29 16.42 -14.53
N MET A 261 1.85 16.13 -13.30
CA MET A 261 0.61 15.40 -13.07
C MET A 261 -0.65 16.20 -13.44
N VAL A 262 -0.61 17.52 -13.33
CA VAL A 262 -1.65 18.42 -13.87
C VAL A 262 -1.71 18.32 -15.39
N ARG A 263 -0.57 18.29 -16.09
CA ARG A 263 -0.51 18.07 -17.56
C ARG A 263 -1.10 16.73 -17.94
N TYR A 264 -0.77 15.68 -17.17
CA TYR A 264 -1.33 14.35 -17.34
C TYR A 264 -2.86 14.34 -17.17
N ALA A 265 -3.36 14.89 -16.08
CA ALA A 265 -4.79 14.96 -15.79
C ALA A 265 -5.57 15.73 -16.87
N ARG A 266 -5.01 16.83 -17.37
CA ARG A 266 -5.57 17.56 -18.52
C ARG A 266 -5.65 16.70 -19.77
N ALA A 267 -4.60 15.98 -20.09
CA ALA A 267 -4.57 15.10 -21.24
C ALA A 267 -5.64 14.01 -21.15
N GLN A 268 -5.90 13.48 -19.94
CA GLN A 268 -6.96 12.51 -19.70
C GLN A 268 -8.37 13.10 -19.86
N ASN A 269 -8.55 14.40 -19.67
CA ASN A 269 -9.80 15.12 -19.94
C ASN A 269 -9.89 15.68 -21.38
N GLY A 270 -9.05 15.21 -22.31
CA GLY A 270 -9.08 15.64 -23.70
C GLY A 270 -8.35 16.96 -24.01
N GLY A 271 -7.58 17.48 -23.03
CA GLY A 271 -6.79 18.71 -23.20
C GLY A 271 -5.53 18.58 -24.07
N ALA A 272 -5.24 17.38 -24.60
CA ALA A 272 -4.12 17.12 -25.50
C ALA A 272 -4.55 16.21 -26.67
N PRO A 273 -5.47 16.67 -27.56
CA PRO A 273 -6.05 15.82 -28.59
C PRO A 273 -5.03 15.36 -29.65
N ASP A 274 -3.94 16.07 -29.82
CA ASP A 274 -2.85 15.70 -30.74
C ASP A 274 -2.01 14.53 -30.18
N VAL A 275 -2.03 14.33 -28.85
CA VAL A 275 -1.33 13.23 -28.17
C VAL A 275 -2.27 12.05 -27.95
N ARG A 276 -3.55 12.32 -27.67
CA ARG A 276 -4.57 11.29 -27.41
C ARG A 276 -5.88 11.65 -28.08
N SER A 277 -6.36 10.73 -28.90
CA SER A 277 -7.67 10.85 -29.52
C SER A 277 -8.80 10.66 -28.47
N PRO A 278 -9.98 11.25 -28.69
CA PRO A 278 -11.15 10.99 -27.86
C PRO A 278 -11.53 9.50 -27.80
N ASP A 279 -11.25 8.74 -28.87
CA ASP A 279 -11.51 7.30 -28.91
C ASP A 279 -10.57 6.52 -28.00
N ALA A 280 -9.28 6.87 -28.00
CA ALA A 280 -8.31 6.29 -27.09
C ALA A 280 -8.64 6.58 -25.62
N LEU A 281 -9.08 7.81 -25.29
CA LEU A 281 -9.53 8.15 -23.93
C LEU A 281 -10.76 7.35 -23.51
N ARG A 282 -11.75 7.18 -24.40
CA ARG A 282 -12.90 6.32 -24.11
C ARG A 282 -12.48 4.87 -23.88
N GLN A 283 -11.57 4.33 -24.68
CA GLN A 283 -11.05 2.98 -24.47
C GLN A 283 -10.44 2.80 -23.09
N LEU A 284 -9.73 3.81 -22.59
CA LEU A 284 -9.10 3.76 -21.26
C LEU A 284 -10.13 3.85 -20.13
N HIS A 285 -11.11 4.74 -20.26
CA HIS A 285 -12.01 5.13 -19.17
C HIS A 285 -13.32 4.34 -19.12
N ASP A 286 -13.71 3.66 -20.23
CA ASP A 286 -14.93 2.85 -20.23
C ASP A 286 -14.83 1.70 -19.22
N PRO A 287 -15.88 1.45 -18.43
CA PRO A 287 -15.93 0.31 -17.52
C PRO A 287 -15.89 -1.01 -18.30
N ARG A 288 -15.09 -1.97 -17.83
CA ARG A 288 -14.90 -3.26 -18.49
C ARG A 288 -15.29 -4.44 -17.61
N VAL A 289 -14.98 -4.37 -16.32
CA VAL A 289 -15.22 -5.45 -15.37
C VAL A 289 -15.68 -4.91 -14.03
N ASP A 290 -16.53 -5.68 -13.36
CA ASP A 290 -16.94 -5.45 -11.98
C ASP A 290 -15.75 -5.68 -11.04
N ALA A 291 -15.38 -4.67 -10.28
CA ALA A 291 -14.27 -4.67 -9.32
C ALA A 291 -14.76 -4.55 -7.86
N GLY A 292 -16.01 -4.89 -7.60
CA GLY A 292 -16.65 -4.86 -6.28
C GLY A 292 -17.50 -3.61 -6.08
N ASP A 293 -16.99 -2.61 -5.35
CA ASP A 293 -17.69 -1.33 -5.17
C ASP A 293 -17.47 -0.39 -6.37
N ASP A 294 -16.47 -0.69 -7.20
CA ASP A 294 -16.10 0.03 -8.42
C ASP A 294 -16.27 -0.85 -9.65
N GLU A 295 -16.16 -0.24 -10.83
CA GLU A 295 -15.80 -0.91 -12.08
C GLU A 295 -14.34 -0.61 -12.43
N TYR A 296 -13.71 -1.45 -13.27
CA TYR A 296 -12.34 -1.25 -13.72
C TYR A 296 -12.28 -1.18 -15.25
N GLY A 297 -11.65 -0.13 -15.75
CA GLY A 297 -11.30 0.05 -17.18
C GLY A 297 -9.87 -0.40 -17.46
N TYR A 298 -9.17 0.30 -18.35
CA TYR A 298 -7.76 0.04 -18.62
C TYR A 298 -6.87 0.99 -17.83
N GLY A 299 -6.46 0.54 -16.63
CA GLY A 299 -5.65 1.33 -15.70
C GLY A 299 -6.42 2.38 -14.91
N TRP A 300 -7.75 2.34 -14.92
CA TRP A 300 -8.60 3.29 -14.24
C TRP A 300 -9.73 2.58 -13.50
N ARG A 301 -10.10 3.11 -12.33
CA ARG A 301 -11.30 2.76 -11.60
C ARG A 301 -12.42 3.72 -11.96
N ILE A 302 -13.63 3.23 -12.01
CA ILE A 302 -14.83 4.02 -12.25
C ILE A 302 -15.74 3.81 -11.05
N THR A 303 -15.88 4.85 -10.22
CA THR A 303 -16.68 4.81 -8.99
C THR A 303 -17.98 5.59 -9.20
N PRO A 304 -19.15 4.99 -8.95
CA PRO A 304 -20.41 5.74 -8.89
C PRO A 304 -20.38 6.77 -7.76
N SER A 305 -20.78 8.02 -8.02
CA SER A 305 -20.89 9.06 -7.00
C SER A 305 -22.12 9.95 -7.23
N ASP A 306 -22.44 10.82 -6.26
CA ASP A 306 -23.52 11.81 -6.39
C ASP A 306 -23.20 12.89 -7.46
N LEU A 307 -21.92 13.05 -7.80
CA LEU A 307 -21.46 13.92 -8.89
C LEU A 307 -21.54 13.25 -10.27
N GLY A 308 -21.91 11.97 -10.35
CA GLY A 308 -21.80 11.11 -11.51
C GLY A 308 -20.62 10.15 -11.41
N PRO A 309 -20.34 9.35 -12.45
CA PRO A 309 -19.21 8.43 -12.43
C PRO A 309 -17.88 9.18 -12.37
N LEU A 310 -17.04 8.83 -11.38
CA LEU A 310 -15.69 9.38 -11.20
C LEU A 310 -14.68 8.38 -11.75
N VAL A 311 -13.87 8.81 -12.71
CA VAL A 311 -12.78 8.01 -13.26
C VAL A 311 -11.50 8.37 -12.52
N HIS A 312 -10.90 7.43 -11.83
CA HIS A 312 -9.76 7.73 -10.98
C HIS A 312 -8.78 6.57 -10.83
N HIS A 313 -7.59 6.85 -10.35
CA HIS A 313 -6.69 5.85 -9.79
C HIS A 313 -5.91 6.45 -8.62
N THR A 314 -5.88 5.72 -7.50
CA THR A 314 -4.97 5.99 -6.39
C THR A 314 -3.64 5.28 -6.62
N GLY A 315 -2.57 5.83 -6.11
CA GLY A 315 -1.26 5.21 -6.10
C GLY A 315 -0.63 5.27 -4.72
N ALA A 316 -0.02 4.18 -4.32
CA ALA A 316 0.76 4.10 -3.09
C ALA A 316 2.08 3.43 -3.37
N THR A 317 3.13 3.93 -2.75
CA THR A 317 4.44 3.30 -2.60
C THR A 317 4.89 3.47 -1.15
N PRO A 318 5.88 2.73 -0.69
CA PRO A 318 6.40 2.92 0.65
C PRO A 318 6.86 4.38 0.87
N GLY A 319 6.03 5.17 1.56
CA GLY A 319 6.32 6.57 1.88
C GLY A 319 5.67 7.63 0.99
N TYR A 320 4.86 7.26 -0.01
CA TYR A 320 4.18 8.21 -0.89
C TYR A 320 2.76 7.76 -1.23
N PHE A 321 1.93 8.75 -1.53
CA PHE A 321 0.58 8.56 -2.03
C PHE A 321 0.32 9.54 -3.17
N ALA A 322 -0.41 9.07 -4.20
CA ALA A 322 -0.91 9.89 -5.29
C ALA A 322 -2.37 9.53 -5.59
N HIS A 323 -3.12 10.49 -6.08
CA HIS A 323 -4.47 10.29 -6.57
C HIS A 323 -4.72 11.22 -7.75
N VAL A 324 -5.17 10.66 -8.86
CA VAL A 324 -5.70 11.41 -10.00
C VAL A 324 -7.17 11.02 -10.14
N MET A 325 -8.06 12.02 -10.16
CA MET A 325 -9.50 11.83 -10.28
C MET A 325 -10.06 12.79 -11.33
N LEU A 326 -10.84 12.26 -12.26
CA LEU A 326 -11.53 12.98 -13.31
C LEU A 326 -13.00 13.09 -12.94
N GLY A 327 -13.51 14.31 -12.89
CA GLY A 327 -14.91 14.60 -12.63
C GLY A 327 -15.73 14.69 -13.94
N PRO A 328 -17.07 14.68 -13.82
CA PRO A 328 -17.97 14.61 -14.98
C PRO A 328 -17.94 15.87 -15.88
N ASP A 329 -17.58 17.04 -15.34
CA ASP A 329 -17.60 18.33 -16.06
C ASP A 329 -16.24 18.70 -16.67
N GLY A 330 -15.37 17.72 -16.92
CA GLY A 330 -14.00 17.96 -17.39
C GLY A 330 -13.06 18.53 -16.34
N GLN A 331 -13.50 18.55 -15.09
CA GLN A 331 -12.62 18.87 -13.96
C GLN A 331 -11.74 17.66 -13.63
N ALA A 332 -10.57 17.93 -13.08
CA ALA A 332 -9.73 16.88 -12.52
C ALA A 332 -9.08 17.36 -11.23
N VAL A 333 -8.76 16.41 -10.39
CA VAL A 333 -8.05 16.63 -9.14
C VAL A 333 -6.79 15.78 -9.13
N VAL A 334 -5.69 16.39 -8.76
CA VAL A 334 -4.43 15.70 -8.45
C VAL A 334 -4.10 15.92 -6.98
N VAL A 335 -3.79 14.83 -6.26
CA VAL A 335 -3.33 14.86 -4.87
C VAL A 335 -2.05 14.06 -4.77
N LEU A 336 -1.00 14.65 -4.21
CA LEU A 336 0.28 14.01 -3.96
C LEU A 336 0.65 14.21 -2.49
N ALA A 337 1.09 13.15 -1.81
CA ALA A 337 1.57 13.21 -0.45
C ALA A 337 2.86 12.41 -0.28
N ASN A 338 3.79 12.92 0.51
CA ASN A 338 5.05 12.25 0.81
C ASN A 338 4.98 11.38 2.06
N ALA A 339 3.80 10.85 2.36
CA ALA A 339 3.58 9.93 3.47
C ALA A 339 2.45 8.96 3.13
N TYR A 340 2.63 7.70 3.50
CA TYR A 340 1.60 6.68 3.32
C TYR A 340 1.64 5.61 4.42
N SER A 341 0.47 5.12 4.77
CA SER A 341 0.24 3.83 5.43
C SER A 341 -1.15 3.30 5.07
N GLU A 342 -1.31 1.98 5.06
CA GLU A 342 -2.59 1.32 4.80
C GLU A 342 -3.72 1.80 5.74
N ALA A 343 -3.36 2.10 7.00
CA ALA A 343 -4.32 2.63 7.98
C ALA A 343 -4.91 3.99 7.57
N LYS A 344 -4.23 4.76 6.74
CA LYS A 344 -4.65 6.10 6.28
C LYS A 344 -5.21 6.09 4.87
N ALA A 345 -5.14 4.96 4.17
CA ALA A 345 -5.56 4.85 2.77
C ALA A 345 -7.01 5.34 2.53
N PRO A 346 -8.03 4.99 3.36
CA PRO A 346 -9.39 5.48 3.14
C PRO A 346 -9.51 7.01 3.25
N ALA A 347 -8.83 7.61 4.23
CA ALA A 347 -8.84 9.06 4.41
C ALA A 347 -8.14 9.78 3.24
N LEU A 348 -7.01 9.27 2.77
CA LEU A 348 -6.28 9.84 1.64
C LEU A 348 -7.06 9.70 0.33
N ALA A 349 -7.69 8.56 0.10
CA ALA A 349 -8.48 8.29 -1.10
C ALA A 349 -9.69 9.23 -1.24
N SER A 350 -10.31 9.63 -0.14
CA SER A 350 -11.47 10.53 -0.16
C SER A 350 -11.13 12.00 -0.46
N VAL A 351 -9.86 12.39 -0.39
CA VAL A 351 -9.46 13.81 -0.54
C VAL A 351 -9.85 14.35 -1.91
N ALA A 352 -9.61 13.60 -2.98
CA ALA A 352 -9.89 14.07 -4.34
C ALA A 352 -11.40 14.26 -4.58
N GLU A 353 -12.23 13.32 -4.15
CA GLU A 353 -13.70 13.45 -4.23
C GLU A 353 -14.20 14.63 -3.41
N ASN A 354 -13.70 14.81 -2.18
CA ASN A 354 -14.08 15.94 -1.33
C ASN A 354 -13.69 17.30 -1.93
N LEU A 355 -12.58 17.37 -2.68
CA LEU A 355 -12.26 18.58 -3.43
C LEU A 355 -13.27 18.83 -4.56
N LEU A 356 -13.74 17.81 -5.27
CA LEU A 356 -14.81 17.94 -6.27
C LEU A 356 -16.15 18.36 -5.64
N LEU A 357 -16.52 17.78 -4.48
CA LEU A 357 -17.72 18.19 -3.74
C LEU A 357 -17.66 19.65 -3.32
N LEU A 358 -16.51 20.11 -2.82
CA LEU A 358 -16.31 21.53 -2.45
C LEU A 358 -16.40 22.47 -3.67
N LEU A 359 -15.92 22.03 -4.84
CA LEU A 359 -16.08 22.79 -6.10
C LEU A 359 -17.54 22.93 -6.51
N ASP A 360 -18.34 21.88 -6.30
CA ASP A 360 -19.79 21.87 -6.54
C ASP A 360 -20.60 22.60 -5.43
N GLY A 361 -19.90 23.20 -4.44
CA GLY A 361 -20.54 23.91 -3.32
C GLY A 361 -21.15 22.97 -2.27
N GLN A 362 -20.83 21.69 -2.30
CA GLN A 362 -21.26 20.71 -1.32
C GLN A 362 -20.28 20.64 -0.14
N SER A 363 -20.72 20.06 0.96
CA SER A 363 -19.84 19.82 2.12
C SER A 363 -19.00 18.55 1.90
N PRO A 364 -17.74 18.55 2.33
CA PRO A 364 -16.92 17.35 2.27
C PRO A 364 -17.49 16.25 3.18
N THR A 365 -17.35 15.01 2.76
CA THR A 365 -17.69 13.85 3.58
C THR A 365 -16.63 13.63 4.63
N ALA A 366 -17.06 13.35 5.87
CA ALA A 366 -16.11 12.99 6.93
C ALA A 366 -15.50 11.61 6.65
N THR A 367 -14.18 11.55 6.56
CA THR A 367 -13.46 10.32 6.34
C THR A 367 -12.42 10.10 7.43
N SER A 368 -12.27 8.86 7.83
CA SER A 368 -11.28 8.45 8.81
C SER A 368 -10.42 7.32 8.25
N GLY A 369 -9.22 7.18 8.79
CA GLY A 369 -8.40 6.01 8.52
C GLY A 369 -9.06 4.71 9.04
N ASP A 370 -8.48 3.57 8.67
CA ASP A 370 -8.91 2.26 9.16
C ASP A 370 -8.53 2.10 10.65
N PRO A 371 -9.52 1.97 11.56
CA PRO A 371 -9.25 1.86 12.99
C PRO A 371 -8.56 0.55 13.37
N LEU A 372 -8.80 -0.55 12.62
CA LEU A 372 -8.18 -1.85 12.87
C LEU A 372 -6.69 -1.81 12.55
N LEU A 373 -6.34 -1.29 11.37
CA LEU A 373 -4.95 -1.14 10.94
C LEU A 373 -4.20 -0.10 11.80
N THR A 374 -4.88 0.96 12.24
CA THR A 374 -4.32 1.94 13.18
C THR A 374 -4.01 1.32 14.54
N ALA A 375 -4.87 0.41 15.03
CA ALA A 375 -4.66 -0.26 16.32
C ALA A 375 -3.65 -1.41 16.25
N LEU A 376 -3.40 -1.99 15.08
CA LEU A 376 -2.60 -3.20 14.90
C LEU A 376 -1.22 -3.13 15.55
N PRO A 377 -0.38 -2.09 15.35
CA PRO A 377 0.95 -2.02 15.98
C PRO A 377 0.85 -2.02 17.51
N TRP A 378 -0.15 -1.37 18.08
CA TRP A 378 -0.39 -1.31 19.52
C TRP A 378 -0.83 -2.64 20.09
N VAL A 379 -1.76 -3.33 19.40
CA VAL A 379 -2.24 -4.66 19.81
C VAL A 379 -1.09 -5.67 19.80
N VAL A 380 -0.30 -5.70 18.72
CA VAL A 380 0.84 -6.63 18.62
C VAL A 380 1.91 -6.29 19.65
N SER A 381 2.12 -4.99 19.97
CA SER A 381 3.02 -4.55 21.05
C SER A 381 2.55 -5.06 22.42
N ALA A 382 1.26 -4.98 22.72
CA ALA A 382 0.69 -5.50 23.96
C ALA A 382 0.84 -7.02 24.06
N VAL A 383 0.65 -7.73 22.95
CA VAL A 383 0.86 -9.19 22.87
C VAL A 383 2.33 -9.54 23.14
N ALA A 384 3.29 -8.79 22.59
CA ALA A 384 4.72 -8.96 22.86
C ALA A 384 5.06 -8.75 24.35
N ALA A 385 4.53 -7.67 24.94
CA ALA A 385 4.73 -7.34 26.35
C ALA A 385 4.16 -8.42 27.27
N LEU A 386 2.97 -8.97 26.93
CA LEU A 386 2.37 -10.07 27.67
C LEU A 386 3.22 -11.35 27.61
N GLY A 387 3.71 -11.72 26.42
CA GLY A 387 4.62 -12.85 26.23
C GLY A 387 5.88 -12.71 27.07
N LEU A 388 6.50 -11.52 27.07
CA LEU A 388 7.67 -11.21 27.89
C LEU A 388 7.37 -11.30 29.39
N ALA A 389 6.25 -10.74 29.83
CA ALA A 389 5.83 -10.82 31.26
C ALA A 389 5.64 -12.26 31.71
N ILE A 390 5.01 -13.12 30.90
CA ILE A 390 4.84 -14.54 31.17
C ILE A 390 6.20 -15.25 31.19
N ALA A 391 7.12 -14.96 30.30
CA ALA A 391 8.45 -15.50 30.26
C ALA A 391 9.22 -15.17 31.58
N ILE A 392 9.20 -13.91 31.98
CA ILE A 392 9.82 -13.43 33.24
C ILE A 392 9.17 -14.09 34.45
N ALA A 393 7.85 -14.13 34.54
CA ALA A 393 7.13 -14.77 35.64
C ALA A 393 7.45 -16.28 35.73
N SER A 394 7.53 -16.95 34.59
CA SER A 394 7.86 -18.38 34.50
C SER A 394 9.30 -18.69 34.96
N TRP A 395 10.22 -17.74 34.69
CA TRP A 395 11.61 -17.83 35.17
C TRP A 395 11.71 -17.72 36.67
N TRP A 396 11.00 -16.77 37.29
CA TRP A 396 11.11 -16.50 38.75
C TRP A 396 10.19 -17.35 39.61
N ARG A 397 8.99 -17.69 39.15
CA ARG A 397 7.94 -18.39 39.90
C ARG A 397 7.29 -19.48 39.05
N PRO A 398 7.85 -20.68 39.00
CA PRO A 398 7.28 -21.74 38.18
C PRO A 398 5.87 -22.11 38.69
N ALA A 399 4.87 -22.01 37.81
CA ALA A 399 3.50 -22.40 38.09
C ALA A 399 3.35 -23.90 38.38
N ARG A 400 2.21 -24.31 38.95
CA ARG A 400 1.86 -25.73 39.16
C ARG A 400 1.89 -26.49 37.84
N ARG A 401 2.27 -27.76 37.86
CA ARG A 401 2.51 -28.57 36.65
C ARG A 401 1.32 -28.51 35.65
N GLY A 402 0.08 -28.67 36.10
CA GLY A 402 -1.10 -28.60 35.24
C GLY A 402 -1.25 -27.24 34.59
N LEU A 403 -1.14 -26.14 35.35
CA LEU A 403 -1.22 -24.77 34.84
C LEU A 403 -0.11 -24.46 33.80
N ARG A 404 1.09 -25.02 34.01
CA ARG A 404 2.21 -24.85 33.04
C ARG A 404 1.85 -25.43 31.67
N TRP A 405 1.25 -26.63 31.61
CA TRP A 405 0.87 -27.25 30.35
C TRP A 405 -0.27 -26.52 29.67
N THR A 406 -1.27 -26.03 30.42
CA THR A 406 -2.35 -25.20 29.80
C THR A 406 -1.81 -23.90 29.27
N MET A 407 -0.90 -23.21 29.99
CA MET A 407 -0.25 -21.98 29.48
C MET A 407 0.66 -22.25 28.30
N ALA A 408 1.38 -23.36 28.27
CA ALA A 408 2.20 -23.74 27.13
C ALA A 408 1.33 -24.04 25.88
N ALA A 409 0.21 -24.73 26.04
CA ALA A 409 -0.74 -24.95 24.93
C ALA A 409 -1.34 -23.63 24.42
N ALA A 410 -1.71 -22.71 25.32
CA ALA A 410 -2.18 -21.36 24.92
C ALA A 410 -1.08 -20.59 24.18
N ALA A 411 0.18 -20.67 24.63
CA ALA A 411 1.31 -20.04 23.93
C ALA A 411 1.49 -20.58 22.50
N VAL A 412 1.32 -21.89 22.29
CA VAL A 412 1.38 -22.50 20.94
C VAL A 412 0.26 -21.93 20.04
N VAL A 413 -0.97 -21.82 20.56
CA VAL A 413 -2.09 -21.23 19.80
C VAL A 413 -1.79 -19.77 19.41
N ILE A 414 -1.25 -18.98 20.35
CA ILE A 414 -0.89 -17.58 20.08
C ILE A 414 0.23 -17.49 19.05
N ILE A 415 1.26 -18.32 19.16
CA ILE A 415 2.36 -18.36 18.18
C ILE A 415 1.82 -18.70 16.77
N SER A 416 0.92 -19.70 16.70
CA SER A 416 0.31 -20.06 15.41
C SER A 416 -0.54 -18.93 14.83
N ALA A 417 -1.33 -18.24 15.67
CA ALA A 417 -2.12 -17.09 15.24
C ALA A 417 -1.24 -15.93 14.76
N LEU A 418 -0.15 -15.62 15.47
CA LEU A 418 0.82 -14.60 15.08
C LEU A 418 1.55 -14.97 13.79
N TRP A 419 1.89 -16.25 13.60
CA TRP A 419 2.53 -16.71 12.37
C TRP A 419 1.63 -16.59 11.15
N LEU A 420 0.32 -16.83 11.33
CA LEU A 420 -0.68 -16.72 10.25
C LEU A 420 -1.17 -15.29 10.02
N LEU A 421 -0.83 -14.34 10.91
CA LEU A 421 -1.36 -12.98 10.86
C LEU A 421 -1.10 -12.28 9.51
N PRO A 422 0.11 -12.30 8.93
CA PRO A 422 0.35 -11.68 7.62
C PRO A 422 -0.58 -12.25 6.54
N SER A 423 -0.73 -13.57 6.47
CA SER A 423 -1.57 -14.24 5.47
C SER A 423 -3.06 -13.91 5.62
N LEU A 424 -3.53 -13.59 6.85
CA LEU A 424 -4.92 -13.15 7.07
C LEU A 424 -5.19 -11.77 6.44
N PHE A 425 -4.16 -10.95 6.26
CA PHE A 425 -4.21 -9.67 5.55
C PHE A 425 -3.78 -9.79 4.08
N GLY A 426 -3.70 -11.00 3.52
CA GLY A 426 -3.29 -11.21 2.13
C GLY A 426 -1.85 -10.81 1.83
N THR A 427 -0.97 -10.75 2.84
CA THR A 427 0.40 -10.26 2.73
C THR A 427 1.40 -11.23 3.35
N ASN A 428 2.68 -10.91 3.27
CA ASN A 428 3.76 -11.65 3.90
C ASN A 428 4.60 -10.72 4.81
N LEU A 429 5.48 -11.31 5.60
CA LEU A 429 6.30 -10.55 6.55
C LEU A 429 7.28 -9.58 5.87
N GLN A 430 7.75 -9.89 4.67
CA GLN A 430 8.64 -9.02 3.91
C GLN A 430 7.92 -7.73 3.49
N VAL A 431 6.74 -7.86 2.89
CA VAL A 431 5.87 -6.73 2.53
C VAL A 431 5.49 -5.92 3.78
N MET A 432 5.07 -6.58 4.88
CA MET A 432 4.77 -5.87 6.13
C MET A 432 5.97 -5.06 6.66
N ARG A 433 7.21 -5.53 6.51
CA ARG A 433 8.39 -4.76 6.96
C ARG A 433 8.59 -3.47 6.17
N ILE A 434 8.16 -3.45 4.92
CA ILE A 434 8.26 -2.28 4.05
C ILE A 434 7.10 -1.33 4.30
N TRP A 435 5.86 -1.85 4.33
CA TRP A 435 4.64 -1.04 4.37
C TRP A 435 4.14 -0.70 5.78
N MET A 436 4.39 -1.60 6.77
CA MET A 436 3.94 -1.47 8.16
C MET A 436 5.07 -1.89 9.13
N PRO A 437 6.20 -1.14 9.15
CA PRO A 437 7.43 -1.57 9.81
C PRO A 437 7.28 -1.76 11.32
N ASP A 438 6.48 -0.95 11.99
CA ASP A 438 6.18 -1.05 13.42
C ASP A 438 5.41 -2.34 13.75
N ALA A 439 4.35 -2.64 13.00
CA ALA A 439 3.58 -3.87 13.16
C ALA A 439 4.45 -5.10 12.88
N ALA A 440 5.26 -5.07 11.84
CA ALA A 440 6.15 -6.19 11.48
C ALA A 440 7.21 -6.46 12.55
N ILE A 441 7.88 -5.41 13.07
CA ILE A 441 8.88 -5.57 14.15
C ILE A 441 8.22 -6.09 15.41
N MET A 442 7.06 -5.55 15.78
CA MET A 442 6.34 -6.00 16.98
C MET A 442 5.80 -7.42 16.82
N LEU A 443 5.44 -7.84 15.60
CA LEU A 443 5.08 -9.23 15.30
C LEU A 443 6.28 -10.19 15.54
N ILE A 444 7.45 -9.84 15.03
CA ILE A 444 8.68 -10.62 15.27
C ILE A 444 9.00 -10.69 16.76
N LEU A 445 8.94 -9.57 17.47
CA LEU A 445 9.17 -9.53 18.92
C LEU A 445 8.11 -10.34 19.68
N SER A 446 6.85 -10.32 19.25
CA SER A 446 5.80 -11.16 19.83
C SER A 446 6.12 -12.63 19.66
N LEU A 447 6.47 -13.07 18.47
CA LEU A 447 6.88 -14.46 18.21
C LEU A 447 8.04 -14.86 19.13
N ILE A 448 9.11 -14.05 19.22
CA ILE A 448 10.27 -14.32 20.08
C ILE A 448 9.86 -14.44 21.55
N THR A 449 9.09 -13.49 22.08
CA THR A 449 8.71 -13.48 23.50
C THR A 449 7.78 -14.64 23.86
N TRP A 450 6.85 -15.02 22.99
CA TRP A 450 5.97 -16.16 23.19
C TRP A 450 6.68 -17.51 23.03
N PHE A 451 7.64 -17.65 22.10
CA PHE A 451 8.52 -18.82 22.03
C PHE A 451 9.35 -18.96 23.30
N LEU A 452 9.91 -17.87 23.82
CA LEU A 452 10.65 -17.86 25.08
C LEU A 452 9.74 -18.26 26.24
N ALA A 453 8.53 -17.71 26.34
CA ALA A 453 7.55 -18.06 27.35
C ALA A 453 7.19 -19.56 27.29
N ALA A 454 6.90 -20.08 26.09
CA ALA A 454 6.60 -21.51 25.91
C ALA A 454 7.77 -22.41 26.32
N ALA A 455 8.99 -22.06 25.92
CA ALA A 455 10.20 -22.83 26.34
C ALA A 455 10.39 -22.86 27.85
N LEU A 456 10.23 -21.73 28.54
CA LEU A 456 10.35 -21.64 29.99
C LEU A 456 9.22 -22.35 30.73
N LEU A 457 8.03 -22.45 30.15
CA LEU A 457 6.90 -23.21 30.66
C LEU A 457 7.12 -24.73 30.55
N ILE A 458 7.78 -25.20 29.48
CA ILE A 458 8.00 -26.64 29.20
C ILE A 458 9.24 -27.14 29.93
N LEU A 459 10.32 -26.35 29.98
CA LEU A 459 11.57 -26.79 30.62
C LEU A 459 11.39 -27.04 32.13
N PRO A 460 11.93 -28.14 32.66
CA PRO A 460 11.86 -28.40 34.11
C PRO A 460 12.67 -27.34 34.89
N ALA A 461 12.10 -26.81 35.96
CA ALA A 461 12.73 -25.80 36.78
C ALA A 461 14.08 -26.32 37.35
N ARG A 462 15.20 -25.96 36.74
CA ARG A 462 16.54 -26.36 37.16
C ARG A 462 17.01 -25.73 38.49
N PHE A 463 16.26 -24.79 39.07
CA PHE A 463 16.66 -24.05 40.26
C PHE A 463 16.14 -24.63 41.61
N SER A 464 15.51 -25.83 41.63
CA SER A 464 15.11 -26.49 42.87
C SER A 464 16.29 -27.06 43.69
N ILE A 465 17.48 -27.20 43.12
CA ILE A 465 18.60 -27.91 43.72
C ILE A 465 19.37 -27.06 44.75
N VAL A 466 19.30 -25.75 44.69
CA VAL A 466 20.07 -24.88 45.62
C VAL A 466 19.32 -24.63 46.94
N ARG A 467 18.01 -24.79 47.01
CA ARG A 467 17.24 -24.56 48.24
C ARG A 467 17.15 -25.76 49.17
N SER A 468 17.36 -27.01 48.70
CA SER A 468 17.28 -28.20 49.54
C SER A 468 18.55 -28.49 50.37
N ARG A 469 19.68 -27.84 50.07
CA ARG A 469 20.94 -28.02 50.81
C ARG A 469 21.12 -27.11 52.03
N ARG A 470 20.18 -26.25 52.39
CA ARG A 470 20.29 -25.36 53.54
C ARG A 470 19.53 -25.81 54.79
N HIS A 471 18.89 -26.99 54.79
CA HIS A 471 18.10 -27.46 55.95
C HIS A 471 18.52 -28.83 56.55
N SER A 472 19.72 -29.31 56.24
CA SER A 472 20.31 -30.43 57.02
C SER A 472 21.40 -29.86 57.93
N ARG A 473 21.01 -29.23 59.03
CA ARG A 473 21.87 -29.09 60.19
C ARG A 473 21.95 -30.46 60.86
N PRO A 474 23.12 -31.04 61.16
CA PRO A 474 23.22 -32.23 61.99
C PRO A 474 22.84 -31.88 63.44
N ALA A 475 22.04 -32.73 64.06
CA ALA A 475 21.71 -32.64 65.50
C ALA A 475 22.95 -32.75 66.36
N PRO A 476 23.03 -32.03 67.49
CA PRO A 476 24.19 -32.16 68.42
C PRO A 476 24.16 -33.52 69.12
N ALA A 477 25.29 -34.20 69.08
CA ALA A 477 25.52 -35.47 69.84
C ALA A 477 25.45 -35.19 71.33
N THR A 478 24.50 -35.83 72.03
CA THR A 478 24.45 -35.88 73.48
C THR A 478 25.53 -36.83 73.97
N GLY A 479 26.52 -36.29 74.67
CA GLY A 479 27.54 -37.06 75.33
C GLY A 479 26.97 -37.78 76.56
N GLN A 480 27.12 -39.10 76.65
CA GLN A 480 26.99 -39.91 77.90
C GLN A 480 28.29 -39.82 78.64
N GLN A 481 28.23 -39.24 79.86
CA GLN A 481 29.26 -39.38 80.90
C GLN A 481 29.18 -40.75 81.52
N CYS A 482 30.26 -41.50 81.45
CA CYS A 482 30.46 -42.75 82.22
C CYS A 482 31.15 -42.40 83.53
N LEU A 483 30.47 -42.60 84.66
CA LEU A 483 31.03 -42.58 86.02
C LEU A 483 31.77 -43.89 86.22
N GLN A 484 33.07 -43.82 86.50
CA GLN A 484 33.79 -44.91 87.12
C GLN A 484 34.03 -44.62 88.63
N SER A 485 33.49 -45.48 89.42
CA SER A 485 33.71 -45.63 90.89
C SER A 485 35.05 -46.28 91.13
N THR A 486 35.89 -45.67 91.98
CA THR A 486 37.05 -46.26 92.58
C THR A 486 36.70 -46.74 93.98
N ALA A 487 37.02 -47.95 94.31
CA ALA A 487 37.18 -48.44 95.67
C ALA A 487 38.43 -49.30 95.81
N HIS A 488 39.22 -48.93 96.74
CA HIS A 488 40.13 -49.69 97.66
C HIS A 488 41.15 -50.66 97.04
N ASP A 489 42.35 -50.61 97.41
CA ASP A 489 43.14 -50.44 98.59
C ASP A 489 44.50 -49.84 98.31
#